data_4e251b5377ac3b161a6ac910a4770b4e
#
_entry.id   4e251b5377ac3b161a6ac910a4770b4e
#
_cell.length_a   1.000
_cell.length_b   1.000
_cell.length_c   1.000
_cell.angle_alpha   90.00
_cell.angle_beta   90.00
_cell.angle_gamma   90.00
#
_symmetry.space_group_name_H-M   'P 1'
#
loop_
_entity.id
_entity.type
_entity.pdbx_description
1 polymer ?
#
loop_
_entity_poly.entity_id
_entity_poly.type
_entity_poly.pdbx_seq_one_letter_code
_entity_poly.pdbx_strand_id
1 'polypeptide(L)'
;FENRSKAYSKYFDKETGFEVSDMGNIYHAVLENFAGKLAESNLTWWNFSEDFALKTVKESVEAYAATYGETVLYSSARNEYAITRMSRILTRTVLTLQQHLKQGSFQPDDYELSFRFAEELDSIHVDLSEEEKMHLQGRIDRIDVSEDAEHVYVKVIDYKSGNKKFDLAALYYGLQLQLVVYMNAAMELESRKHPDKEIVPAALLYYHIDDPTIETPVELTDEQINEQILAKLRMNGVVNSDPEVVERLDHYLQDKSAVIPVEKKKDGSFSARSGILSREEMQLVSAYVDAKIRDIGREILDGKIAANPYEKGNEEACTYCAYKKVCGFDGSIPGYEKRQLEDLDKQTLMQRMQETMEA
;
A
#
# COMPACT_ATOMS: atom_id res chain seq x y z
N PHE A 1 -3.45 29.35 -9.82
CA PHE A 1 -2.34 29.63 -8.88
C PHE A 1 -1.62 28.34 -8.47
N GLU A 2 -2.35 27.29 -8.16
CA GLU A 2 -1.81 26.00 -7.69
C GLU A 2 -0.94 25.30 -8.75
N ASN A 3 -1.33 25.34 -10.01
CA ASN A 3 -0.56 24.74 -11.10
C ASN A 3 0.75 25.47 -11.41
N ARG A 4 0.85 26.77 -11.13
CA ARG A 4 2.09 27.54 -11.32
C ARG A 4 3.09 27.33 -10.18
N SER A 5 2.61 27.17 -8.92
CA SER A 5 3.51 26.88 -7.80
C SER A 5 4.07 25.46 -7.84
N LYS A 6 3.26 24.47 -8.25
CA LYS A 6 3.73 23.10 -8.49
C LYS A 6 4.72 23.01 -9.66
N ALA A 7 4.50 23.77 -10.73
CA ALA A 7 5.44 23.84 -11.85
C ALA A 7 6.77 24.52 -11.45
N TYR A 8 6.71 25.55 -10.61
CA TYR A 8 7.91 26.27 -10.16
C TYR A 8 8.73 25.46 -9.15
N SER A 9 8.09 24.82 -8.18
CA SER A 9 8.71 23.87 -7.27
C SER A 9 9.36 22.71 -8.05
N LYS A 10 8.62 22.12 -8.97
CA LYS A 10 9.11 21.03 -9.82
C LYS A 10 10.33 21.42 -10.69
N TYR A 11 10.50 22.70 -11.02
CA TYR A 11 11.63 23.19 -11.83
C TYR A 11 12.90 23.45 -10.99
N PHE A 12 12.74 23.94 -9.75
CA PHE A 12 13.86 24.20 -8.84
C PHE A 12 14.41 22.92 -8.19
N ASP A 13 13.54 21.97 -7.86
CA ASP A 13 13.93 20.69 -7.24
C ASP A 13 14.63 19.75 -8.24
N LYS A 14 14.36 19.90 -9.53
CA LYS A 14 15.02 19.16 -10.61
C LYS A 14 16.52 19.47 -10.77
N GLU A 15 16.99 20.62 -10.30
CA GLU A 15 18.41 20.98 -10.36
C GLU A 15 19.25 20.28 -9.28
N THR A 16 18.64 19.71 -8.24
CA THR A 16 19.35 19.18 -7.07
C THR A 16 19.36 17.66 -6.92
N GLY A 17 18.57 16.91 -7.69
CA GLY A 17 18.53 15.45 -7.64
C GLY A 17 17.15 14.85 -7.36
N PHE A 18 17.10 13.55 -7.13
CA PHE A 18 15.85 12.84 -6.80
C PHE A 18 15.26 13.27 -5.48
N GLU A 19 13.98 13.59 -5.46
CA GLU A 19 13.17 13.55 -4.25
C GLU A 19 12.68 12.13 -3.95
N VAL A 20 12.33 11.89 -2.69
CA VAL A 20 11.78 10.58 -2.26
C VAL A 20 10.49 10.24 -3.01
N SER A 21 9.67 11.25 -3.32
CA SER A 21 8.44 11.15 -4.13
C SER A 21 8.71 10.70 -5.57
N ASP A 22 9.79 11.19 -6.17
CA ASP A 22 10.18 10.85 -7.54
C ASP A 22 10.61 9.39 -7.65
N MET A 23 11.37 8.91 -6.65
CA MET A 23 11.75 7.49 -6.56
C MET A 23 10.52 6.59 -6.47
N GLY A 24 9.51 6.97 -5.68
CA GLY A 24 8.26 6.23 -5.59
C GLY A 24 7.58 6.08 -6.96
N ASN A 25 7.42 7.16 -7.70
CA ASN A 25 6.80 7.15 -9.02
C ASN A 25 7.56 6.25 -10.02
N ILE A 26 8.89 6.27 -9.98
CA ILE A 26 9.71 5.40 -10.83
C ILE A 26 9.53 3.94 -10.44
N TYR A 27 9.48 3.62 -9.15
CA TYR A 27 9.29 2.25 -8.69
C TYR A 27 7.97 1.66 -9.20
N HIS A 28 6.86 2.39 -9.04
CA HIS A 28 5.56 1.95 -9.55
C HIS A 28 5.59 1.72 -11.05
N ALA A 29 6.09 2.70 -11.80
CA ALA A 29 6.13 2.62 -13.25
C ALA A 29 7.02 1.46 -13.77
N VAL A 30 8.13 1.15 -13.10
CA VAL A 30 8.98 0.01 -13.46
C VAL A 30 8.30 -1.32 -13.12
N LEU A 31 7.59 -1.42 -12.00
CA LEU A 31 6.85 -2.64 -11.63
C LEU A 31 5.68 -2.90 -12.58
N GLU A 32 4.94 -1.87 -12.99
CA GLU A 32 3.91 -1.95 -14.04
C GLU A 32 4.51 -2.44 -15.37
N ASN A 33 5.60 -1.80 -15.82
CA ASN A 33 6.29 -2.20 -17.06
C ASN A 33 6.79 -3.64 -16.98
N PHE A 34 7.33 -4.07 -15.83
CA PHE A 34 7.79 -5.44 -15.63
C PHE A 34 6.64 -6.45 -15.79
N ALA A 35 5.46 -6.17 -15.20
CA ALA A 35 4.27 -7.01 -15.36
C ALA A 35 3.82 -7.08 -16.83
N GLY A 36 3.83 -5.97 -17.56
CA GLY A 36 3.55 -5.92 -18.99
C GLY A 36 4.55 -6.77 -19.81
N LYS A 37 5.85 -6.68 -19.50
CA LYS A 37 6.89 -7.48 -20.16
C LYS A 37 6.78 -8.98 -19.90
N LEU A 38 6.32 -9.39 -18.71
CA LEU A 38 6.01 -10.79 -18.45
C LEU A 38 4.90 -11.29 -19.38
N ALA A 39 3.80 -10.53 -19.50
CA ALA A 39 2.68 -10.88 -20.35
C ALA A 39 3.10 -10.96 -21.84
N GLU A 40 3.86 -9.97 -22.34
CA GLU A 40 4.40 -9.97 -23.71
C GLU A 40 5.31 -11.17 -24.01
N SER A 41 6.03 -11.67 -23.00
CA SER A 41 6.99 -12.78 -23.14
C SER A 41 6.35 -14.16 -22.92
N ASN A 42 5.04 -14.26 -22.70
CA ASN A 42 4.33 -15.48 -22.29
C ASN A 42 4.94 -16.12 -21.02
N LEU A 43 5.52 -15.29 -20.14
CA LEU A 43 6.01 -15.68 -18.84
C LEU A 43 4.98 -15.31 -17.77
N THR A 44 5.09 -16.01 -16.65
CA THR A 44 4.27 -15.75 -15.47
C THR A 44 5.15 -15.37 -14.29
N TRP A 45 4.53 -14.86 -13.23
CA TRP A 45 5.22 -14.56 -11.99
C TRP A 45 5.92 -15.77 -11.35
N TRP A 46 5.56 -17.00 -11.72
CA TRP A 46 6.14 -18.22 -11.18
C TRP A 46 7.37 -18.72 -11.96
N ASN A 47 7.50 -18.37 -13.25
CA ASN A 47 8.45 -19.04 -14.16
C ASN A 47 9.47 -18.12 -14.82
N PHE A 48 9.49 -16.81 -14.51
CA PHE A 48 10.57 -15.97 -15.03
C PHE A 48 11.91 -16.27 -14.33
N SER A 49 13.01 -16.11 -15.06
CA SER A 49 14.36 -16.31 -14.54
C SER A 49 14.93 -15.04 -13.90
N GLU A 50 15.96 -15.19 -13.08
CA GLU A 50 16.71 -14.06 -12.53
C GLU A 50 17.31 -13.19 -13.63
N ASP A 51 17.87 -13.78 -14.70
CA ASP A 51 18.41 -13.04 -15.85
C ASP A 51 17.34 -12.20 -16.54
N PHE A 52 16.13 -12.73 -16.69
CA PHE A 52 15.00 -11.97 -17.22
C PHE A 52 14.67 -10.77 -16.31
N ALA A 53 14.62 -10.98 -15.00
CA ALA A 53 14.36 -9.93 -14.04
C ALA A 53 15.42 -8.83 -14.09
N LEU A 54 16.71 -9.20 -14.04
CA LEU A 54 17.83 -8.28 -14.11
C LEU A 54 17.80 -7.43 -15.39
N LYS A 55 17.60 -8.08 -16.55
CA LYS A 55 17.56 -7.40 -17.84
C LYS A 55 16.37 -6.45 -17.94
N THR A 56 15.16 -6.94 -17.65
CA THR A 56 13.91 -6.19 -17.83
C THR A 56 13.84 -5.00 -16.88
N VAL A 57 14.20 -5.19 -15.61
CA VAL A 57 14.23 -4.09 -14.62
C VAL A 57 15.26 -3.03 -15.02
N LYS A 58 16.47 -3.45 -15.42
CA LYS A 58 17.52 -2.51 -15.85
C LYS A 58 17.06 -1.68 -17.05
N GLU A 59 16.55 -2.32 -18.11
CA GLU A 59 16.04 -1.64 -19.30
C GLU A 59 14.91 -0.67 -18.96
N SER A 60 14.00 -1.04 -18.06
CA SER A 60 12.89 -0.21 -17.62
C SER A 60 13.37 1.01 -16.83
N VAL A 61 14.29 0.83 -15.88
CA VAL A 61 14.86 1.93 -15.08
C VAL A 61 15.62 2.90 -15.97
N GLU A 62 16.44 2.39 -16.91
CA GLU A 62 17.20 3.21 -17.86
C GLU A 62 16.27 4.01 -18.79
N ALA A 63 15.19 3.40 -19.30
CA ALA A 63 14.20 4.06 -20.13
C ALA A 63 13.50 5.19 -19.39
N TYR A 64 13.09 4.96 -18.14
CA TYR A 64 12.50 5.99 -17.29
C TYR A 64 13.50 7.11 -16.97
N ALA A 65 14.72 6.74 -16.61
CA ALA A 65 15.77 7.70 -16.30
C ALA A 65 16.10 8.61 -17.49
N ALA A 66 16.02 8.08 -18.72
CA ALA A 66 16.28 8.86 -19.94
C ALA A 66 15.21 9.91 -20.23
N THR A 67 13.96 9.67 -19.81
CA THR A 67 12.82 10.60 -20.07
C THR A 67 12.49 11.48 -18.88
N TYR A 68 12.88 11.07 -17.67
CA TYR A 68 12.55 11.77 -16.43
C TYR A 68 13.35 13.07 -16.30
N GLY A 69 12.63 14.17 -16.11
CA GLY A 69 13.25 15.46 -15.80
C GLY A 69 14.24 15.97 -16.85
N GLU A 70 14.02 15.68 -18.15
CA GLU A 70 14.88 16.16 -19.23
C GLU A 70 16.34 15.71 -19.10
N THR A 71 16.56 14.45 -18.70
CA THR A 71 17.90 13.83 -18.53
C THR A 71 18.71 14.28 -17.31
N VAL A 72 18.12 15.00 -16.36
CA VAL A 72 18.78 15.40 -15.10
C VAL A 72 19.39 14.21 -14.35
N LEU A 73 18.83 13.01 -14.52
CA LEU A 73 19.31 11.81 -13.86
C LEU A 73 20.69 11.33 -14.34
N TYR A 74 21.15 11.78 -15.50
CA TYR A 74 22.49 11.51 -16.02
C TYR A 74 23.48 12.68 -15.81
N SER A 75 23.06 13.73 -15.08
CA SER A 75 23.87 14.94 -14.92
C SER A 75 24.97 14.84 -13.87
N SER A 76 25.01 13.79 -13.06
CA SER A 76 26.03 13.63 -12.02
C SER A 76 26.28 12.17 -11.67
N ALA A 77 27.49 11.84 -11.19
CA ALA A 77 27.85 10.50 -10.70
C ALA A 77 26.97 10.03 -9.54
N ARG A 78 26.44 10.96 -8.73
CA ARG A 78 25.49 10.66 -7.65
C ARG A 78 24.17 10.12 -8.22
N ASN A 79 23.67 10.72 -9.28
CA ASN A 79 22.42 10.31 -9.92
C ASN A 79 22.61 8.99 -10.67
N GLU A 80 23.75 8.77 -11.34
CA GLU A 80 24.08 7.49 -11.98
C GLU A 80 24.15 6.34 -10.95
N TYR A 81 24.71 6.62 -9.77
CA TYR A 81 24.68 5.67 -8.66
C TYR A 81 23.24 5.40 -8.17
N ALA A 82 22.39 6.42 -8.11
CA ALA A 82 20.98 6.26 -7.74
C ALA A 82 20.22 5.36 -8.74
N ILE A 83 20.47 5.51 -10.06
CA ILE A 83 19.90 4.63 -11.11
C ILE A 83 20.34 3.19 -10.90
N THR A 84 21.63 2.97 -10.67
CA THR A 84 22.19 1.63 -10.40
C THR A 84 21.57 1.01 -9.14
N ARG A 85 21.43 1.79 -8.08
CA ARG A 85 20.80 1.37 -6.84
C ARG A 85 19.32 1.03 -7.03
N MET A 86 18.57 1.84 -7.77
CA MET A 86 17.16 1.58 -8.09
C MET A 86 16.99 0.27 -8.84
N SER A 87 17.84 0.00 -9.86
CA SER A 87 17.81 -1.26 -10.61
C SER A 87 18.03 -2.46 -9.68
N ARG A 88 18.97 -2.37 -8.74
CA ARG A 88 19.23 -3.43 -7.77
C ARG A 88 18.06 -3.67 -6.84
N ILE A 89 17.49 -2.59 -6.27
CA ILE A 89 16.34 -2.66 -5.36
C ILE A 89 15.14 -3.28 -6.07
N LEU A 90 14.81 -2.83 -7.27
CA LEU A 90 13.66 -3.31 -8.03
C LEU A 90 13.84 -4.74 -8.52
N THR A 91 15.06 -5.15 -8.92
CA THR A 91 15.35 -6.56 -9.22
C THR A 91 15.08 -7.43 -8.01
N ARG A 92 15.58 -7.04 -6.83
CA ARG A 92 15.29 -7.75 -5.59
C ARG A 92 13.78 -7.78 -5.29
N THR A 93 13.09 -6.67 -5.50
CA THR A 93 11.65 -6.57 -5.31
C THR A 93 10.89 -7.60 -6.16
N VAL A 94 11.13 -7.67 -7.47
CA VAL A 94 10.41 -8.62 -8.33
C VAL A 94 10.74 -10.07 -8.00
N LEU A 95 11.99 -10.38 -7.65
CA LEU A 95 12.40 -11.72 -7.20
C LEU A 95 11.74 -12.09 -5.86
N THR A 96 11.66 -11.17 -4.91
CA THR A 96 10.97 -11.37 -3.63
C THR A 96 9.48 -11.58 -3.84
N LEU A 97 8.82 -10.77 -4.67
CA LEU A 97 7.41 -10.93 -5.01
C LEU A 97 7.13 -12.28 -5.69
N GLN A 98 8.04 -12.77 -6.54
CA GLN A 98 7.96 -14.12 -7.09
C GLN A 98 8.03 -15.19 -5.98
N GLN A 99 8.95 -15.05 -5.03
CA GLN A 99 9.04 -15.99 -3.91
C GLN A 99 7.79 -15.95 -3.03
N HIS A 100 7.23 -14.76 -2.77
CA HIS A 100 5.98 -14.63 -2.03
C HIS A 100 4.81 -15.33 -2.72
N LEU A 101 4.70 -15.21 -4.05
CA LEU A 101 3.66 -15.90 -4.82
C LEU A 101 3.82 -17.42 -4.79
N LYS A 102 5.06 -17.92 -4.84
CA LYS A 102 5.36 -19.36 -4.76
C LYS A 102 5.00 -19.99 -3.40
N GLN A 103 4.82 -19.18 -2.36
CA GLN A 103 4.39 -19.65 -1.04
C GLN A 103 2.89 -19.91 -0.94
N GLY A 104 2.06 -19.38 -1.85
CA GLY A 104 0.62 -19.46 -1.79
C GLY A 104 -0.04 -19.77 -3.13
N SER A 105 -1.36 -19.60 -3.17
CA SER A 105 -2.21 -19.87 -4.36
C SER A 105 -2.67 -18.60 -5.07
N PHE A 106 -2.29 -17.41 -4.60
CA PHE A 106 -2.71 -16.16 -5.21
C PHE A 106 -1.99 -15.89 -6.52
N GLN A 107 -2.71 -15.35 -7.48
CA GLN A 107 -2.22 -14.92 -8.78
C GLN A 107 -2.47 -13.43 -8.97
N PRO A 108 -1.50 -12.68 -9.47
CA PRO A 108 -1.74 -11.30 -9.86
C PRO A 108 -2.77 -11.24 -10.99
N ASP A 109 -3.79 -10.39 -10.80
CA ASP A 109 -4.88 -10.20 -11.75
C ASP A 109 -4.80 -8.82 -12.42
N ASP A 110 -4.70 -7.75 -11.61
CA ASP A 110 -4.61 -6.38 -12.10
C ASP A 110 -3.41 -5.62 -11.49
N TYR A 111 -2.86 -4.69 -12.31
CA TYR A 111 -1.76 -3.80 -11.94
C TYR A 111 -2.10 -2.35 -12.28
N GLU A 112 -1.72 -1.41 -11.39
CA GLU A 112 -1.86 0.03 -11.62
C GLU A 112 -3.28 0.41 -12.09
N LEU A 113 -4.30 -0.28 -11.54
CA LEU A 113 -5.69 -0.08 -11.91
C LEU A 113 -6.15 1.31 -11.50
N SER A 114 -6.33 2.19 -12.48
CA SER A 114 -6.82 3.55 -12.24
C SER A 114 -8.34 3.58 -12.09
N PHE A 115 -8.83 4.29 -11.07
CA PHE A 115 -10.27 4.54 -10.89
C PHE A 115 -10.93 5.30 -12.06
N ARG A 116 -10.15 5.99 -12.88
CA ARG A 116 -10.65 6.64 -14.11
C ARG A 116 -11.16 5.63 -15.15
N PHE A 117 -10.63 4.41 -15.16
CA PHE A 117 -11.09 3.33 -16.02
C PHE A 117 -12.21 2.49 -15.37
N ALA A 118 -12.44 2.70 -14.08
CA ALA A 118 -13.44 2.04 -13.26
C ALA A 118 -14.61 3.00 -12.90
N GLU A 119 -14.90 3.98 -13.75
CA GLU A 119 -15.95 5.01 -13.52
C GLU A 119 -17.33 4.43 -13.21
N GLU A 120 -17.56 3.16 -13.51
CA GLU A 120 -18.81 2.45 -13.23
C GLU A 120 -18.87 1.83 -11.83
N LEU A 121 -17.75 1.83 -11.04
CA LEU A 121 -17.77 1.25 -9.71
C LEU A 121 -18.50 2.14 -8.71
N ASP A 122 -19.44 1.56 -7.98
CA ASP A 122 -20.20 2.28 -6.94
C ASP A 122 -19.32 2.64 -5.74
N SER A 123 -18.34 1.81 -5.42
CA SER A 123 -17.43 1.99 -4.29
C SER A 123 -16.54 3.25 -4.36
N ILE A 124 -16.37 3.84 -5.56
CA ILE A 124 -15.64 5.10 -5.75
C ILE A 124 -16.55 6.33 -5.83
N HIS A 125 -17.86 6.14 -5.83
CA HIS A 125 -18.86 7.19 -5.82
C HIS A 125 -19.49 7.28 -4.44
N VAL A 126 -19.33 8.41 -3.78
CA VAL A 126 -19.83 8.65 -2.42
C VAL A 126 -20.96 9.67 -2.49
N ASP A 127 -22.19 9.24 -2.23
CA ASP A 127 -23.32 10.14 -2.10
C ASP A 127 -23.24 10.90 -0.78
N LEU A 128 -23.12 12.23 -0.86
CA LEU A 128 -23.06 13.12 0.31
C LEU A 128 -24.44 13.64 0.68
N SER A 129 -25.29 13.91 -0.33
CA SER A 129 -26.71 14.28 -0.20
C SER A 129 -27.47 13.76 -1.43
N GLU A 130 -28.75 14.13 -1.57
CA GLU A 130 -29.57 13.81 -2.77
C GLU A 130 -29.00 14.43 -4.06
N GLU A 131 -28.30 15.57 -3.96
CA GLU A 131 -27.80 16.35 -5.09
C GLU A 131 -26.29 16.31 -5.22
N GLU A 132 -25.56 15.96 -4.15
CA GLU A 132 -24.11 16.11 -4.06
C GLU A 132 -23.43 14.76 -4.02
N LYS A 133 -22.44 14.59 -4.89
CA LYS A 133 -21.63 13.37 -5.00
C LYS A 133 -20.15 13.71 -4.94
N MET A 134 -19.38 12.86 -4.25
CA MET A 134 -17.93 12.91 -4.26
C MET A 134 -17.40 11.71 -5.02
N HIS A 135 -16.44 11.97 -5.91
CA HIS A 135 -15.75 10.91 -6.65
C HIS A 135 -14.36 10.71 -6.07
N LEU A 136 -14.06 9.49 -5.66
CA LEU A 136 -12.74 9.13 -5.23
C LEU A 136 -11.83 8.93 -6.45
N GLN A 137 -10.61 9.42 -6.38
CA GLN A 137 -9.59 9.23 -7.39
C GLN A 137 -8.43 8.47 -6.78
N GLY A 138 -7.93 7.49 -7.52
CA GLY A 138 -6.84 6.67 -7.05
C GLY A 138 -6.37 5.67 -8.11
N ARG A 139 -5.39 4.90 -7.73
CA ARG A 139 -4.84 3.81 -8.54
C ARG A 139 -4.41 2.70 -7.60
N ILE A 140 -4.93 1.51 -7.82
CA ILE A 140 -4.55 0.32 -7.05
C ILE A 140 -3.29 -0.24 -7.68
N ASP A 141 -2.24 -0.36 -6.90
CA ASP A 141 -0.94 -0.78 -7.43
C ASP A 141 -0.97 -2.23 -7.91
N ARG A 142 -1.65 -3.12 -7.12
CA ARG A 142 -1.77 -4.52 -7.48
C ARG A 142 -2.94 -5.20 -6.78
N ILE A 143 -3.69 -5.98 -7.55
CA ILE A 143 -4.72 -6.91 -7.10
C ILE A 143 -4.25 -8.32 -7.41
N ASP A 144 -4.24 -9.20 -6.41
CA ASP A 144 -4.04 -10.63 -6.59
C ASP A 144 -5.31 -11.37 -6.20
N VAL A 145 -5.63 -12.42 -6.92
CA VAL A 145 -6.79 -13.28 -6.67
C VAL A 145 -6.39 -14.73 -6.47
N SER A 146 -7.17 -15.44 -5.69
CA SER A 146 -7.16 -16.91 -5.61
C SER A 146 -8.60 -17.38 -5.64
N GLU A 147 -8.91 -18.41 -6.38
CA GLU A 147 -10.29 -18.85 -6.55
C GLU A 147 -10.46 -20.36 -6.35
N ASP A 148 -11.66 -20.74 -5.96
CA ASP A 148 -12.14 -22.10 -5.98
C ASP A 148 -13.51 -22.17 -6.68
N ALA A 149 -14.28 -23.27 -6.46
CA ALA A 149 -15.57 -23.43 -7.11
C ALA A 149 -16.62 -22.39 -6.68
N GLU A 150 -16.57 -21.90 -5.44
CA GLU A 150 -17.60 -21.08 -4.80
C GLU A 150 -17.12 -19.67 -4.46
N HIS A 151 -15.80 -19.45 -4.33
CA HIS A 151 -15.23 -18.20 -3.83
C HIS A 151 -14.16 -17.62 -4.75
N VAL A 152 -14.02 -16.29 -4.70
CA VAL A 152 -12.86 -15.54 -5.17
C VAL A 152 -12.28 -14.77 -3.98
N TYR A 153 -11.05 -15.07 -3.63
CA TYR A 153 -10.31 -14.41 -2.55
C TYR A 153 -9.50 -13.27 -3.12
N VAL A 154 -9.68 -12.07 -2.59
CA VAL A 154 -9.05 -10.84 -3.10
C VAL A 154 -7.98 -10.36 -2.13
N LYS A 155 -6.78 -10.12 -2.65
CA LYS A 155 -5.66 -9.53 -1.92
C LYS A 155 -5.22 -8.25 -2.61
N VAL A 156 -5.18 -7.14 -1.87
CA VAL A 156 -4.71 -5.85 -2.36
C VAL A 156 -3.32 -5.57 -1.80
N ILE A 157 -2.41 -5.17 -2.68
CA ILE A 157 -1.04 -4.79 -2.32
C ILE A 157 -0.79 -3.36 -2.81
N ASP A 158 -0.28 -2.52 -1.92
CA ASP A 158 0.16 -1.16 -2.21
C ASP A 158 1.66 -1.04 -1.94
N TYR A 159 2.41 -0.56 -2.92
CA TYR A 159 3.86 -0.45 -2.86
C TYR A 159 4.30 0.83 -2.14
N LYS A 160 5.18 0.71 -1.16
CA LYS A 160 5.69 1.85 -0.39
C LYS A 160 7.20 1.95 -0.46
N SER A 161 7.72 3.11 -0.84
CA SER A 161 9.15 3.42 -0.84
C SER A 161 9.69 3.88 0.53
N GLY A 162 8.83 3.96 1.55
CA GLY A 162 9.17 4.39 2.91
C GLY A 162 8.73 3.38 3.97
N ASN A 163 9.03 3.67 5.24
CA ASN A 163 8.75 2.77 6.38
C ASN A 163 7.31 2.85 6.91
N LYS A 164 6.32 3.17 6.06
CA LYS A 164 4.92 3.28 6.48
C LYS A 164 4.37 1.90 6.81
N LYS A 165 3.93 1.72 8.06
CA LYS A 165 3.25 0.49 8.50
C LYS A 165 1.75 0.71 8.53
N PHE A 166 0.99 -0.38 8.31
CA PHE A 166 -0.44 -0.36 8.53
C PHE A 166 -0.73 -0.17 10.02
N ASP A 167 -1.59 0.79 10.33
CA ASP A 167 -1.99 1.15 11.67
C ASP A 167 -3.51 1.30 11.74
N LEU A 168 -4.17 0.37 12.42
CA LEU A 168 -5.62 0.35 12.55
C LEU A 168 -6.14 1.56 13.34
N ALA A 169 -5.37 2.08 14.31
CA ALA A 169 -5.71 3.30 15.01
C ALA A 169 -5.63 4.52 14.09
N ALA A 170 -4.60 4.61 13.24
CA ALA A 170 -4.51 5.66 12.23
C ALA A 170 -5.69 5.58 11.23
N LEU A 171 -6.12 4.38 10.83
CA LEU A 171 -7.30 4.18 10.00
C LEU A 171 -8.57 4.70 10.69
N TYR A 172 -8.78 4.36 11.96
CA TYR A 172 -9.91 4.85 12.77
C TYR A 172 -9.98 6.37 12.78
N TYR A 173 -8.84 7.05 12.88
CA TYR A 173 -8.76 8.51 12.82
C TYR A 173 -8.82 9.11 11.40
N GLY A 174 -8.97 8.30 10.37
CA GLY A 174 -9.09 8.77 8.97
C GLY A 174 -7.78 9.02 8.25
N LEU A 175 -6.64 8.50 8.76
CA LEU A 175 -5.30 8.78 8.22
C LEU A 175 -4.78 7.72 7.23
N GLN A 176 -5.30 6.50 7.24
CA GLN A 176 -4.84 5.38 6.39
C GLN A 176 -6.01 4.66 5.72
N LEU A 177 -6.90 5.40 5.05
CA LEU A 177 -8.11 4.85 4.41
C LEU A 177 -7.82 4.12 3.10
N GLN A 178 -6.71 4.42 2.45
CA GLN A 178 -6.37 4.02 1.07
C GLN A 178 -6.54 2.53 0.80
N LEU A 179 -5.94 1.66 1.63
CA LEU A 179 -6.00 0.20 1.41
C LEU A 179 -7.42 -0.36 1.48
N VAL A 180 -8.26 0.19 2.37
CA VAL A 180 -9.65 -0.27 2.50
C VAL A 180 -10.48 0.19 1.31
N VAL A 181 -10.32 1.44 0.85
CA VAL A 181 -10.95 1.93 -0.38
C VAL A 181 -10.55 1.07 -1.57
N TYR A 182 -9.28 0.70 -1.67
CA TYR A 182 -8.78 -0.16 -2.73
C TYR A 182 -9.38 -1.57 -2.66
N MET A 183 -9.53 -2.14 -1.44
CA MET A 183 -10.18 -3.42 -1.26
C MET A 183 -11.66 -3.37 -1.67
N ASN A 184 -12.40 -2.33 -1.27
CA ASN A 184 -13.81 -2.19 -1.63
C ASN A 184 -13.97 -2.13 -3.15
N ALA A 185 -13.14 -1.34 -3.84
CA ALA A 185 -13.13 -1.26 -5.29
C ALA A 185 -12.74 -2.59 -5.97
N ALA A 186 -11.72 -3.27 -5.45
CA ALA A 186 -11.28 -4.57 -5.97
C ALA A 186 -12.35 -5.65 -5.79
N MET A 187 -13.00 -5.71 -4.62
CA MET A 187 -14.09 -6.66 -4.37
C MET A 187 -15.29 -6.42 -5.29
N GLU A 188 -15.66 -5.15 -5.53
CA GLU A 188 -16.73 -4.82 -6.46
C GLU A 188 -16.36 -5.23 -7.90
N LEU A 189 -15.12 -4.97 -8.33
CA LEU A 189 -14.62 -5.37 -9.63
C LEU A 189 -14.70 -6.89 -9.81
N GLU A 190 -14.20 -7.66 -8.83
CA GLU A 190 -14.22 -9.12 -8.87
C GLU A 190 -15.65 -9.68 -8.81
N SER A 191 -16.55 -9.05 -8.08
CA SER A 191 -17.97 -9.43 -8.08
C SER A 191 -18.63 -9.30 -9.46
N ARG A 192 -18.23 -8.30 -10.24
CA ARG A 192 -18.72 -8.13 -11.63
C ARG A 192 -18.10 -9.14 -12.59
N LYS A 193 -16.82 -9.52 -12.39
CA LYS A 193 -16.15 -10.57 -13.16
C LYS A 193 -16.71 -11.97 -12.85
N HIS A 194 -17.11 -12.20 -11.60
CA HIS A 194 -17.52 -13.50 -11.06
C HIS A 194 -18.89 -13.44 -10.36
N PRO A 195 -19.99 -13.21 -11.11
CA PRO A 195 -21.32 -12.99 -10.52
C PRO A 195 -21.89 -14.21 -9.77
N ASP A 196 -21.37 -15.40 -10.06
CA ASP A 196 -21.82 -16.66 -9.46
C ASP A 196 -20.97 -17.10 -8.26
N LYS A 197 -19.94 -16.32 -7.85
CA LYS A 197 -19.04 -16.64 -6.75
C LYS A 197 -19.12 -15.62 -5.63
N GLU A 198 -18.86 -16.07 -4.42
CA GLU A 198 -18.71 -15.19 -3.28
C GLU A 198 -17.32 -14.53 -3.28
N ILE A 199 -17.29 -13.21 -3.13
CA ILE A 199 -16.03 -12.46 -3.07
C ILE A 199 -15.60 -12.30 -1.60
N VAL A 200 -14.40 -12.77 -1.28
CA VAL A 200 -13.86 -12.81 0.07
C VAL A 200 -12.64 -11.89 0.18
N PRO A 201 -12.66 -10.89 1.07
CA PRO A 201 -11.46 -10.09 1.32
C PRO A 201 -10.42 -10.94 2.04
N ALA A 202 -9.27 -11.16 1.42
CA ALA A 202 -8.21 -12.00 1.95
C ALA A 202 -7.14 -11.20 2.70
N ALA A 203 -6.65 -10.11 2.11
CA ALA A 203 -5.60 -9.32 2.76
C ALA A 203 -5.47 -7.91 2.18
N LEU A 204 -5.15 -6.96 3.07
CA LEU A 204 -4.78 -5.58 2.75
C LEU A 204 -3.33 -5.37 3.18
N LEU A 205 -2.43 -5.22 2.21
CA LEU A 205 -0.99 -5.30 2.49
C LEU A 205 -0.23 -4.12 1.91
N TYR A 206 0.75 -3.62 2.66
CA TYR A 206 1.84 -2.81 2.18
C TYR A 206 3.05 -3.70 1.88
N TYR A 207 3.64 -3.53 0.72
CA TYR A 207 4.95 -4.08 0.39
C TYR A 207 5.98 -2.95 0.38
N HIS A 208 7.01 -3.06 1.22
CA HIS A 208 8.08 -2.08 1.28
C HIS A 208 9.14 -2.40 0.22
N ILE A 209 9.31 -1.48 -0.72
CA ILE A 209 10.39 -1.52 -1.71
C ILE A 209 11.66 -1.05 -1.02
N ASP A 210 12.48 -1.99 -0.57
CA ASP A 210 13.70 -1.74 0.19
C ASP A 210 14.84 -2.70 -0.21
N ASP A 211 16.04 -2.36 0.22
CA ASP A 211 17.25 -3.17 0.06
C ASP A 211 17.86 -3.46 1.44
N PRO A 212 17.28 -4.41 2.19
CA PRO A 212 17.66 -4.65 3.56
C PRO A 212 19.09 -5.20 3.65
N THR A 213 19.88 -4.66 4.58
CA THR A 213 21.20 -5.17 4.92
C THR A 213 21.09 -6.27 5.96
N ILE A 214 21.81 -7.37 5.77
CA ILE A 214 21.97 -8.44 6.77
C ILE A 214 23.26 -8.21 7.53
N GLU A 215 23.13 -7.92 8.82
CA GLU A 215 24.24 -7.83 9.74
C GLU A 215 24.31 -9.12 10.57
N THR A 216 25.43 -9.80 10.49
CA THR A 216 25.64 -11.06 11.22
C THR A 216 27.10 -11.20 11.63
N PRO A 217 27.36 -11.66 12.86
CA PRO A 217 28.71 -11.96 13.32
C PRO A 217 29.24 -13.31 12.79
N VAL A 218 28.39 -14.09 12.10
CA VAL A 218 28.70 -15.43 11.60
C VAL A 218 28.59 -15.42 10.09
N GLU A 219 29.45 -16.14 9.41
CA GLU A 219 29.37 -16.35 7.97
C GLU A 219 28.11 -17.18 7.65
N LEU A 220 27.27 -16.66 6.75
CA LEU A 220 26.01 -17.28 6.32
C LEU A 220 26.16 -17.83 4.90
N THR A 221 25.43 -18.90 4.62
CA THR A 221 25.25 -19.36 3.24
C THR A 221 24.31 -18.42 2.47
N ASP A 222 24.38 -18.45 1.13
CA ASP A 222 23.51 -17.65 0.28
C ASP A 222 22.02 -17.95 0.54
N GLU A 223 21.67 -19.20 0.83
CA GLU A 223 20.30 -19.60 1.20
C GLU A 223 19.84 -18.94 2.50
N GLN A 224 20.69 -18.95 3.53
CA GLN A 224 20.38 -18.31 4.83
C GLN A 224 20.27 -16.78 4.68
N ILE A 225 21.08 -16.18 3.82
CA ILE A 225 20.99 -14.75 3.51
C ILE A 225 19.65 -14.45 2.82
N ASN A 226 19.26 -15.25 1.82
CA ASN A 226 18.01 -15.09 1.11
C ASN A 226 16.78 -15.26 2.03
N GLU A 227 16.79 -16.24 2.93
CA GLU A 227 15.73 -16.42 3.93
C GLU A 227 15.60 -15.19 4.84
N GLN A 228 16.72 -14.64 5.33
CA GLN A 228 16.69 -13.44 6.17
C GLN A 228 16.22 -12.20 5.41
N ILE A 229 16.58 -12.05 4.15
CA ILE A 229 16.12 -10.98 3.28
C ILE A 229 14.61 -11.10 3.09
N LEU A 230 14.11 -12.30 2.75
CA LEU A 230 12.69 -12.56 2.57
C LEU A 230 11.89 -12.21 3.84
N ALA A 231 12.38 -12.62 5.00
CA ALA A 231 11.77 -12.29 6.29
C ALA A 231 11.75 -10.77 6.59
N LYS A 232 12.77 -10.02 6.16
CA LYS A 232 12.81 -8.54 6.30
C LYS A 232 11.89 -7.83 5.32
N LEU A 233 11.66 -8.41 4.15
CA LEU A 233 10.76 -7.90 3.11
C LEU A 233 9.33 -8.46 3.23
N ARG A 234 9.01 -9.11 4.34
CA ARG A 234 7.66 -9.56 4.66
C ARG A 234 6.67 -8.40 4.58
N MET A 235 5.53 -8.64 3.94
CA MET A 235 4.46 -7.64 3.83
C MET A 235 3.93 -7.23 5.20
N ASN A 236 3.44 -6.02 5.30
CA ASN A 236 2.81 -5.45 6.49
C ASN A 236 1.36 -5.11 6.20
N GLY A 237 0.45 -5.32 7.15
CA GLY A 237 -0.97 -5.05 6.96
C GLY A 237 -1.85 -5.96 7.77
N VAL A 238 -3.03 -6.27 7.23
CA VAL A 238 -3.99 -7.20 7.84
C VAL A 238 -4.40 -8.29 6.88
N VAL A 239 -4.65 -9.46 7.44
CA VAL A 239 -5.04 -10.70 6.76
C VAL A 239 -6.34 -11.20 7.39
N ASN A 240 -7.23 -11.75 6.58
CA ASN A 240 -8.40 -12.45 7.06
C ASN A 240 -7.97 -13.66 7.91
N SER A 241 -8.52 -13.78 9.11
CA SER A 241 -8.13 -14.81 10.07
C SER A 241 -8.70 -16.21 9.77
N ASP A 242 -9.48 -16.34 8.69
CA ASP A 242 -9.95 -17.64 8.23
C ASP A 242 -8.74 -18.54 7.92
N PRO A 243 -8.66 -19.73 8.52
CA PRO A 243 -7.55 -20.65 8.27
C PRO A 243 -7.33 -20.99 6.80
N GLU A 244 -8.40 -21.11 6.02
CA GLU A 244 -8.31 -21.37 4.58
C GLU A 244 -7.67 -20.20 3.83
N VAL A 245 -8.05 -18.96 4.18
CA VAL A 245 -7.45 -17.77 3.58
C VAL A 245 -5.97 -17.67 3.93
N VAL A 246 -5.61 -17.92 5.18
CA VAL A 246 -4.20 -17.90 5.62
C VAL A 246 -3.38 -18.97 4.92
N GLU A 247 -3.92 -20.18 4.72
CA GLU A 247 -3.26 -21.26 3.99
C GLU A 247 -3.07 -20.90 2.51
N ARG A 248 -4.08 -20.30 1.85
CA ARG A 248 -3.96 -19.82 0.47
C ARG A 248 -2.89 -18.73 0.29
N LEU A 249 -2.65 -17.92 1.33
CA LEU A 249 -1.61 -16.89 1.34
C LEU A 249 -0.21 -17.44 1.60
N ASP A 250 -0.09 -18.47 2.45
CA ASP A 250 1.18 -19.11 2.81
C ASP A 250 0.96 -20.59 3.22
N HIS A 251 1.18 -21.50 2.26
CA HIS A 251 1.08 -22.96 2.46
C HIS A 251 2.12 -23.51 3.45
N TYR A 252 3.21 -22.77 3.66
CA TYR A 252 4.35 -23.24 4.46
C TYR A 252 4.39 -22.61 5.85
N LEU A 253 3.35 -21.88 6.24
CA LEU A 253 3.27 -21.26 7.56
C LEU A 253 3.25 -22.27 8.70
N GLN A 254 4.37 -22.40 9.40
CA GLN A 254 4.47 -23.18 10.65
C GLN A 254 4.31 -22.27 11.87
N ASP A 255 5.36 -21.50 12.21
CA ASP A 255 5.37 -20.60 13.36
C ASP A 255 5.16 -19.14 12.91
N LYS A 256 5.99 -18.66 11.99
CA LYS A 256 5.99 -17.28 11.49
C LYS A 256 6.11 -17.25 9.99
N SER A 257 5.19 -16.55 9.33
CA SER A 257 5.24 -16.35 7.89
C SER A 257 6.39 -15.42 7.49
N ALA A 258 7.06 -15.77 6.39
CA ALA A 258 8.00 -14.88 5.72
C ALA A 258 7.30 -13.95 4.70
N VAL A 259 6.02 -14.17 4.40
CA VAL A 259 5.25 -13.46 3.37
C VAL A 259 4.28 -12.46 3.97
N ILE A 260 3.46 -12.90 4.91
CA ILE A 260 2.34 -12.16 5.49
C ILE A 260 2.56 -11.88 6.99
N PRO A 261 1.92 -10.85 7.58
CA PRO A 261 2.12 -10.48 8.99
C PRO A 261 1.40 -11.44 9.95
N VAL A 262 1.59 -12.74 9.79
CA VAL A 262 0.93 -13.78 10.59
C VAL A 262 1.96 -14.62 11.33
N GLU A 263 1.68 -14.89 12.61
CA GLU A 263 2.46 -15.79 13.50
C GLU A 263 1.49 -16.72 14.22
N LYS A 264 1.79 -18.02 14.22
CA LYS A 264 1.04 -19.05 14.98
C LYS A 264 1.74 -19.34 16.31
N LYS A 265 0.95 -19.62 17.32
CA LYS A 265 1.43 -20.18 18.59
C LYS A 265 1.52 -21.71 18.49
N LYS A 266 2.14 -22.33 19.47
CA LYS A 266 2.27 -23.80 19.56
C LYS A 266 0.95 -24.55 19.60
N ASP A 267 -0.14 -23.90 20.05
CA ASP A 267 -1.50 -24.42 20.08
C ASP A 267 -2.27 -24.23 18.75
N GLY A 268 -1.61 -23.69 17.72
CA GLY A 268 -2.20 -23.41 16.42
C GLY A 268 -2.98 -22.09 16.34
N SER A 269 -3.22 -21.41 17.46
CA SER A 269 -3.88 -20.10 17.46
C SER A 269 -2.94 -19.00 16.96
N PHE A 270 -3.51 -17.89 16.48
CA PHE A 270 -2.71 -16.75 16.04
C PHE A 270 -2.12 -15.97 17.22
N SER A 271 -0.90 -15.50 17.06
CA SER A 271 -0.25 -14.63 18.03
C SER A 271 -0.94 -13.25 18.08
N ALA A 272 -0.93 -12.60 19.24
CA ALA A 272 -1.41 -11.21 19.37
C ALA A 272 -0.61 -10.19 18.53
N ARG A 273 0.55 -10.61 18.00
CA ARG A 273 1.37 -9.79 17.08
C ARG A 273 0.97 -9.94 15.62
N SER A 274 0.06 -10.88 15.32
CA SER A 274 -0.42 -11.09 13.95
C SER A 274 -1.33 -9.95 13.54
N GLY A 275 -1.11 -9.45 12.32
CA GLY A 275 -2.01 -8.50 11.67
C GLY A 275 -3.22 -9.26 11.11
N ILE A 276 -4.19 -9.62 11.94
CA ILE A 276 -5.37 -10.38 11.52
C ILE A 276 -6.67 -9.68 11.91
N LEU A 277 -7.67 -9.80 11.04
CA LEU A 277 -9.05 -9.43 11.27
C LEU A 277 -9.94 -10.61 10.88
N SER A 278 -11.03 -10.86 11.64
CA SER A 278 -12.05 -11.78 11.17
C SER A 278 -12.79 -11.21 9.95
N ARG A 279 -13.57 -12.02 9.28
CA ARG A 279 -14.40 -11.60 8.16
C ARG A 279 -15.35 -10.47 8.57
N GLU A 280 -16.00 -10.62 9.73
CA GLU A 280 -16.91 -9.63 10.29
C GLU A 280 -16.17 -8.35 10.66
N GLU A 281 -14.97 -8.45 11.25
CA GLU A 281 -14.12 -7.29 11.54
C GLU A 281 -13.69 -6.56 10.26
N MET A 282 -13.36 -7.28 9.17
CA MET A 282 -13.06 -6.67 7.88
C MET A 282 -14.26 -5.94 7.28
N GLN A 283 -15.45 -6.53 7.39
CA GLN A 283 -16.70 -5.90 6.95
C GLN A 283 -17.01 -4.63 7.76
N LEU A 284 -16.84 -4.69 9.08
CA LEU A 284 -17.00 -3.52 9.95
C LEU A 284 -16.01 -2.40 9.57
N VAL A 285 -14.74 -2.73 9.35
CA VAL A 285 -13.72 -1.75 8.95
C VAL A 285 -14.07 -1.13 7.59
N SER A 286 -14.53 -1.94 6.63
CA SER A 286 -14.98 -1.46 5.32
C SER A 286 -16.14 -0.45 5.46
N ALA A 287 -17.21 -0.85 6.15
CA ALA A 287 -18.39 0.02 6.37
C ALA A 287 -18.03 1.31 7.14
N TYR A 288 -17.15 1.19 8.15
CA TYR A 288 -16.66 2.34 8.90
C TYR A 288 -15.87 3.33 8.03
N VAL A 289 -15.01 2.82 7.13
CA VAL A 289 -14.23 3.66 6.22
C VAL A 289 -15.16 4.40 5.25
N ASP A 290 -16.18 3.73 4.71
CA ASP A 290 -17.17 4.36 3.83
C ASP A 290 -17.94 5.48 4.53
N ALA A 291 -18.36 5.25 5.78
CA ALA A 291 -18.99 6.28 6.60
C ALA A 291 -18.05 7.45 6.89
N LYS A 292 -16.79 7.15 7.26
CA LYS A 292 -15.75 8.15 7.52
C LYS A 292 -15.46 9.04 6.32
N ILE A 293 -15.38 8.45 5.13
CA ILE A 293 -15.16 9.19 3.88
C ILE A 293 -16.34 10.10 3.57
N ARG A 294 -17.58 9.62 3.79
CA ARG A 294 -18.80 10.41 3.64
C ARG A 294 -18.81 11.61 4.59
N ASP A 295 -18.43 11.39 5.84
CA ASP A 295 -18.36 12.47 6.85
C ASP A 295 -17.29 13.51 6.46
N ILE A 296 -16.11 13.07 6.03
CA ILE A 296 -15.06 13.98 5.53
C ILE A 296 -15.58 14.79 4.33
N GLY A 297 -16.28 14.15 3.40
CA GLY A 297 -16.87 14.84 2.24
C GLY A 297 -17.88 15.91 2.66
N ARG A 298 -18.76 15.61 3.62
CA ARG A 298 -19.72 16.58 4.17
C ARG A 298 -19.01 17.74 4.89
N GLU A 299 -17.99 17.46 5.70
CA GLU A 299 -17.20 18.49 6.36
C GLU A 299 -16.51 19.44 5.36
N ILE A 300 -16.06 18.92 4.22
CA ILE A 300 -15.50 19.74 3.13
C ILE A 300 -16.56 20.65 2.52
N LEU A 301 -17.77 20.11 2.24
CA LEU A 301 -18.88 20.90 1.70
C LEU A 301 -19.37 21.97 2.69
N ASP A 302 -19.42 21.65 3.97
CA ASP A 302 -19.77 22.58 5.06
C ASP A 302 -18.72 23.68 5.27
N GLY A 303 -17.59 23.63 4.55
CA GLY A 303 -16.51 24.62 4.66
C GLY A 303 -15.79 24.57 6.01
N LYS A 304 -15.66 23.40 6.63
CA LYS A 304 -14.88 23.23 7.87
C LYS A 304 -13.38 23.34 7.58
N ILE A 305 -12.82 24.51 7.77
CA ILE A 305 -11.43 24.87 7.47
C ILE A 305 -10.56 25.15 8.71
N ALA A 306 -11.04 24.82 9.90
CA ALA A 306 -10.29 25.05 11.13
C ALA A 306 -8.92 24.34 11.10
N ALA A 307 -7.86 25.10 11.41
CA ALA A 307 -6.51 24.55 11.55
C ALA A 307 -6.45 23.73 12.86
N ASN A 308 -6.61 22.43 12.74
CA ASN A 308 -6.65 21.48 13.86
C ASN A 308 -5.77 20.25 13.55
N PRO A 309 -4.42 20.42 13.47
CA PRO A 309 -3.50 19.36 13.13
C PRO A 309 -3.48 18.27 14.20
N TYR A 310 -3.26 17.02 13.76
CA TYR A 310 -3.09 15.91 14.70
C TYR A 310 -1.66 15.74 15.16
N GLU A 311 -1.52 15.08 16.30
CA GLU A 311 -0.28 14.54 16.84
C GLU A 311 -0.55 13.13 17.37
N LYS A 312 0.27 12.14 16.95
CA LYS A 312 0.23 10.75 17.38
C LYS A 312 1.64 10.26 17.68
N GLY A 313 2.00 10.17 18.94
CA GLY A 313 3.36 9.87 19.36
C GLY A 313 4.37 10.87 18.80
N ASN A 314 5.26 10.44 17.90
CA ASN A 314 6.25 11.31 17.23
C ASN A 314 5.78 11.82 15.86
N GLU A 315 4.59 11.47 15.42
CA GLU A 315 4.04 11.87 14.13
C GLU A 315 3.17 13.11 14.29
N GLU A 316 3.43 14.13 13.47
CA GLU A 316 2.66 15.38 13.43
C GLU A 316 2.18 15.66 12.01
N ALA A 317 0.93 16.12 11.88
CA ALA A 317 0.39 16.59 10.60
C ALA A 317 1.23 17.69 9.95
N CYS A 318 1.87 18.53 10.77
CA CYS A 318 2.63 19.68 10.30
C CYS A 318 4.05 19.36 9.78
N THR A 319 4.56 18.15 10.01
CA THR A 319 5.96 17.79 9.68
C THR A 319 6.26 17.95 8.19
N TYR A 320 5.35 17.45 7.34
CA TYR A 320 5.49 17.49 5.87
C TYR A 320 4.40 18.34 5.20
N CYS A 321 3.73 19.22 5.94
CA CYS A 321 2.64 20.03 5.41
C CYS A 321 3.17 21.12 4.47
N ALA A 322 2.74 21.09 3.22
CA ALA A 322 3.11 22.10 2.21
C ALA A 322 2.63 23.51 2.59
N TYR A 323 1.59 23.62 3.40
CA TYR A 323 0.98 24.88 3.82
C TYR A 323 1.50 25.41 5.16
N LYS A 324 2.47 24.73 5.80
CA LYS A 324 3.02 25.12 7.12
C LYS A 324 3.42 26.60 7.21
N LYS A 325 3.99 27.14 6.12
CA LYS A 325 4.47 28.55 6.08
C LYS A 325 3.36 29.60 5.95
N VAL A 326 2.16 29.21 5.53
CA VAL A 326 1.03 30.12 5.28
C VAL A 326 -0.18 29.86 6.19
N CYS A 327 -0.22 28.68 6.84
CA CYS A 327 -1.32 28.27 7.71
C CYS A 327 -1.43 29.12 8.98
N GLY A 328 -0.29 29.60 9.51
CA GLY A 328 -0.25 30.40 10.73
C GLY A 328 -0.56 29.64 12.02
N PHE A 329 -0.72 28.29 11.98
CA PHE A 329 -0.89 27.48 13.18
C PHE A 329 0.37 27.55 14.05
N ASP A 330 0.19 27.97 15.31
CA ASP A 330 1.23 27.99 16.34
C ASP A 330 0.66 27.52 17.67
N GLY A 331 1.04 26.31 18.11
CA GLY A 331 0.58 25.71 19.36
C GLY A 331 0.99 26.45 20.64
N SER A 332 1.84 27.49 20.55
CA SER A 332 2.15 28.37 21.66
C SER A 332 1.12 29.47 21.87
N ILE A 333 0.23 29.69 20.89
CA ILE A 333 -0.82 30.73 20.95
C ILE A 333 -2.08 30.11 21.59
N PRO A 334 -2.65 30.72 22.63
CA PRO A 334 -3.90 30.23 23.22
C PRO A 334 -5.04 30.11 22.20
N GLY A 335 -5.70 28.97 22.17
CA GLY A 335 -6.78 28.64 21.23
C GLY A 335 -6.31 27.84 20.00
N TYR A 336 -5.01 27.62 19.82
CA TYR A 336 -4.47 26.68 18.83
C TYR A 336 -4.07 25.38 19.55
N GLU A 337 -4.81 24.32 19.33
CA GLU A 337 -4.56 23.02 19.94
C GLU A 337 -4.38 21.94 18.88
N LYS A 338 -3.43 21.01 19.11
CA LYS A 338 -3.30 19.79 18.30
C LYS A 338 -4.27 18.74 18.83
N ARG A 339 -4.89 18.01 17.91
CA ARG A 339 -5.66 16.81 18.26
C ARG A 339 -4.69 15.69 18.66
N GLN A 340 -4.74 15.30 19.93
CA GLN A 340 -3.98 14.15 20.42
C GLN A 340 -4.70 12.86 20.01
N LEU A 341 -4.05 12.03 19.19
CA LEU A 341 -4.59 10.75 18.76
C LEU A 341 -4.04 9.63 19.67
N GLU A 342 -4.96 8.89 20.27
CA GLU A 342 -4.63 7.78 21.15
C GLU A 342 -4.16 6.57 20.36
N ASP A 343 -3.23 5.81 20.93
CA ASP A 343 -2.85 4.49 20.42
C ASP A 343 -3.77 3.45 21.08
N LEU A 344 -4.80 3.03 20.33
CA LEU A 344 -5.85 2.14 20.80
C LEU A 344 -5.56 0.70 20.39
N ASP A 345 -5.84 -0.26 21.27
CA ASP A 345 -5.78 -1.67 20.93
C ASP A 345 -6.92 -2.09 19.98
N LYS A 346 -6.74 -3.24 19.31
CA LYS A 346 -7.69 -3.75 18.33
C LYS A 346 -9.11 -3.88 18.89
N GLN A 347 -9.26 -4.42 20.09
CA GLN A 347 -10.59 -4.67 20.68
C GLN A 347 -11.34 -3.36 20.91
N THR A 348 -10.67 -2.38 21.48
CA THR A 348 -11.23 -1.03 21.70
C THR A 348 -11.59 -0.37 20.37
N LEU A 349 -10.75 -0.52 19.34
CA LEU A 349 -11.04 0.04 18.01
C LEU A 349 -12.28 -0.59 17.38
N MET A 350 -12.41 -1.93 17.39
CA MET A 350 -13.60 -2.59 16.86
C MET A 350 -14.86 -2.17 17.58
N GLN A 351 -14.82 -2.07 18.91
CA GLN A 351 -15.95 -1.60 19.71
C GLN A 351 -16.35 -0.16 19.34
N ARG A 352 -15.39 0.78 19.25
CA ARG A 352 -15.67 2.19 18.89
C ARG A 352 -16.18 2.33 17.45
N MET A 353 -15.68 1.51 16.51
CA MET A 353 -16.21 1.48 15.15
C MET A 353 -17.65 1.00 15.13
N GLN A 354 -17.96 -0.08 15.88
CA GLN A 354 -19.33 -0.60 16.01
C GLN A 354 -20.29 0.45 16.59
N GLU A 355 -19.91 1.08 17.71
CA GLU A 355 -20.70 2.14 18.33
C GLU A 355 -20.97 3.32 17.38
N THR A 356 -19.97 3.68 16.55
CA THR A 356 -20.11 4.75 15.53
C THR A 356 -21.09 4.35 14.43
N MET A 357 -21.14 3.07 14.06
CA MET A 357 -22.04 2.58 12.99
C MET A 357 -23.48 2.40 13.46
N GLU A 358 -23.70 2.26 14.77
CA GLU A 358 -25.03 2.13 15.39
C GLU A 358 -25.67 3.48 15.76
N ALA A 359 -24.88 4.56 15.81
CA ALA A 359 -25.32 5.92 16.19
C ALA A 359 -25.89 6.72 15.01
#